data_bb2f38e86f9652d483ac72ecb313e707
#
_entry.id   bb2f38e86f9652d483ac72ecb313e707
#
_cell.length_a   1.000
_cell.length_b   1.000
_cell.length_c   1.000
_cell.angle_alpha   90.00
_cell.angle_beta   90.00
_cell.angle_gamma   90.00
#
_symmetry.space_group_name_H-M   'P 1'
#
loop_
_entity.id
_entity.type
_entity.pdbx_description
1 polymer ?
#
loop_
_entity_poly.entity_id
_entity_poly.type
_entity_poly.pdbx_seq_one_letter_code
_entity_poly.pdbx_strand_id
1 'polypeptide(L)'
;IGVDCLNTGKLKSKAVILTTGTFLNGKIYFGREVKEAGRIGNSSSKELAKFVNKNFKTMRLKTGTPPRIYSKSIDYDALEPQLSENNGIYLSYFTKQNTNKHIHCYITKTNNKTHKIIRNNLDKSAMYSGIIKSQGVRYCPSIEDKITKFGDRNGHNIFLEPEGLNSDLVYPNGISNSLDTDIQLKFLRSIKGLEKCEVDQYGYAVEYDSVDPREL
;
A
#
# COMPACT_ATOMS: atom_id res chain seq x y z
N ILE A 1 -23.08 -25.06 6.56
CA ILE A 1 -22.48 -23.73 6.28
C ILE A 1 -21.36 -23.90 5.29
N GLY A 2 -20.99 -22.86 4.62
CA GLY A 2 -19.90 -22.87 3.63
C GLY A 2 -19.94 -21.64 2.74
N VAL A 3 -19.12 -21.67 1.70
CA VAL A 3 -19.04 -20.61 0.70
C VAL A 3 -19.18 -21.19 -0.71
N ASP A 4 -19.69 -20.41 -1.63
CA ASP A 4 -19.72 -20.72 -3.05
C ASP A 4 -18.69 -19.81 -3.75
N CYS A 5 -17.62 -20.40 -4.23
CA CYS A 5 -16.50 -19.70 -4.85
C CYS A 5 -16.57 -19.80 -6.36
N LEU A 6 -16.33 -18.72 -7.06
CA LEU A 6 -16.40 -18.66 -8.52
C LEU A 6 -15.54 -19.73 -9.21
N ASN A 7 -14.32 -19.94 -8.72
CA ASN A 7 -13.34 -20.83 -9.37
C ASN A 7 -13.29 -22.25 -8.79
N THR A 8 -13.66 -22.43 -7.52
CA THR A 8 -13.54 -23.71 -6.80
C THR A 8 -14.88 -24.33 -6.43
N GLY A 9 -16.00 -23.64 -6.73
CA GLY A 9 -17.35 -24.10 -6.40
C GLY A 9 -17.64 -24.08 -4.91
N LYS A 10 -18.51 -24.96 -4.46
CA LYS A 10 -19.04 -25.00 -3.09
C LYS A 10 -18.06 -25.65 -2.11
N LEU A 11 -17.64 -24.90 -1.12
CA LEU A 11 -16.80 -25.37 -0.02
C LEU A 11 -17.65 -25.44 1.26
N LYS A 12 -17.76 -26.63 1.85
CA LYS A 12 -18.47 -26.85 3.12
C LYS A 12 -17.52 -26.63 4.30
N SER A 13 -18.01 -26.00 5.37
CA SER A 13 -17.22 -25.73 6.58
C SER A 13 -18.13 -25.68 7.81
N LYS A 14 -17.56 -25.80 9.01
CA LYS A 14 -18.28 -25.59 10.29
C LYS A 14 -18.51 -24.10 10.57
N ALA A 15 -17.60 -23.25 10.16
CA ALA A 15 -17.66 -21.81 10.31
C ALA A 15 -17.02 -21.12 9.10
N VAL A 16 -17.37 -19.87 8.86
CA VAL A 16 -16.79 -19.00 7.83
C VAL A 16 -16.37 -17.69 8.48
N ILE A 17 -15.10 -17.32 8.30
CA ILE A 17 -14.54 -16.06 8.77
C ILE A 17 -14.27 -15.17 7.56
N LEU A 18 -14.89 -13.98 7.54
CA LEU A 18 -14.71 -13.01 6.47
C LEU A 18 -13.56 -12.06 6.81
N THR A 19 -12.47 -12.12 6.04
CA THR A 19 -11.30 -11.25 6.16
C THR A 19 -11.00 -10.61 4.82
N THR A 20 -11.92 -9.77 4.37
CA THR A 20 -12.06 -9.31 2.97
C THR A 20 -11.05 -8.25 2.54
N GLY A 21 -10.25 -7.72 3.46
CA GLY A 21 -9.27 -6.67 3.15
C GLY A 21 -9.92 -5.50 2.41
N THR A 22 -9.38 -5.14 1.25
CA THR A 22 -9.84 -4.02 0.42
C THR A 22 -10.79 -4.45 -0.71
N PHE A 23 -11.32 -5.69 -0.67
CA PHE A 23 -12.03 -6.26 -1.82
C PHE A 23 -13.52 -5.95 -1.87
N LEU A 24 -14.20 -5.70 -0.72
CA LEU A 24 -15.63 -5.43 -0.72
C LEU A 24 -15.94 -4.15 -1.49
N ASN A 25 -16.60 -4.29 -2.65
CA ASN A 25 -16.93 -3.18 -3.54
C ASN A 25 -15.71 -2.27 -3.82
N GLY A 26 -14.52 -2.90 -3.96
CA GLY A 26 -13.24 -2.22 -4.08
C GLY A 26 -13.13 -1.44 -5.39
N LYS A 27 -12.52 -0.25 -5.32
CA LYS A 27 -12.14 0.58 -6.47
C LYS A 27 -10.73 1.09 -6.26
N ILE A 28 -9.87 0.95 -7.26
CA ILE A 28 -8.50 1.46 -7.25
C ILE A 28 -8.39 2.71 -8.11
N TYR A 29 -7.49 3.62 -7.72
CA TYR A 29 -7.38 4.96 -8.31
C TYR A 29 -5.92 5.29 -8.59
N PHE A 30 -5.63 5.66 -9.84
CA PHE A 30 -4.37 6.26 -10.28
C PHE A 30 -4.67 7.68 -10.76
N GLY A 31 -4.39 8.68 -9.93
CA GLY A 31 -4.89 10.02 -10.22
C GLY A 31 -6.40 10.02 -10.44
N ARG A 32 -6.81 10.38 -11.66
CA ARG A 32 -8.24 10.40 -12.04
C ARG A 32 -8.74 9.09 -12.67
N GLU A 33 -7.86 8.16 -12.99
CA GLU A 33 -8.23 6.85 -13.52
C GLU A 33 -8.79 5.97 -12.41
N VAL A 34 -9.95 5.36 -12.65
CA VAL A 34 -10.64 4.49 -11.68
C VAL A 34 -10.87 3.11 -12.29
N LYS A 35 -10.54 2.06 -11.54
CA LYS A 35 -10.81 0.67 -11.92
C LYS A 35 -11.53 -0.05 -10.78
N GLU A 36 -12.49 -0.90 -11.13
CA GLU A 36 -13.17 -1.76 -10.17
C GLU A 36 -12.28 -2.97 -9.83
N ALA A 37 -11.63 -2.88 -8.68
CA ALA A 37 -10.69 -3.90 -8.22
C ALA A 37 -10.51 -3.81 -6.69
N GLY A 38 -10.23 -4.92 -6.04
CA GLY A 38 -9.80 -4.94 -4.64
C GLY A 38 -8.29 -4.69 -4.51
N ARG A 39 -7.55 -5.11 -5.53
CA ARG A 39 -6.11 -4.93 -5.71
C ARG A 39 -5.82 -4.98 -7.21
N ILE A 40 -4.71 -4.39 -7.65
CA ILE A 40 -4.31 -4.48 -9.06
C ILE A 40 -4.23 -5.94 -9.50
N GLY A 41 -4.78 -6.26 -10.67
CA GLY A 41 -4.85 -7.63 -11.18
C GLY A 41 -5.93 -8.52 -10.56
N ASN A 42 -6.70 -8.03 -9.56
CA ASN A 42 -7.76 -8.81 -8.90
C ASN A 42 -9.09 -8.06 -8.85
N SER A 43 -10.15 -8.73 -9.27
CA SER A 43 -11.50 -8.17 -9.31
C SER A 43 -12.03 -7.79 -7.91
N SER A 44 -12.92 -6.82 -7.88
CA SER A 44 -13.68 -6.45 -6.69
C SER A 44 -14.73 -7.51 -6.33
N SER A 45 -14.94 -7.74 -5.03
CA SER A 45 -15.93 -8.69 -4.51
C SER A 45 -17.30 -8.02 -4.34
N LYS A 46 -18.01 -7.79 -5.45
CA LYS A 46 -19.28 -7.06 -5.46
C LYS A 46 -20.44 -7.86 -4.85
N GLU A 47 -20.58 -9.14 -5.20
CA GLU A 47 -21.70 -9.95 -4.70
C GLU A 47 -21.59 -10.18 -3.20
N LEU A 48 -20.37 -10.43 -2.70
CA LEU A 48 -20.14 -10.51 -1.27
C LEU A 48 -20.43 -9.17 -0.58
N ALA A 49 -20.07 -8.04 -1.21
CA ALA A 49 -20.37 -6.72 -0.69
C ALA A 49 -21.87 -6.48 -0.57
N LYS A 50 -22.69 -6.88 -1.57
CA LYS A 50 -24.14 -6.80 -1.51
C LYS A 50 -24.70 -7.58 -0.32
N PHE A 51 -24.19 -8.80 -0.09
CA PHE A 51 -24.61 -9.62 1.05
C PHE A 51 -24.26 -8.95 2.38
N VAL A 52 -23.03 -8.45 2.53
CA VAL A 52 -22.56 -7.78 3.74
C VAL A 52 -23.37 -6.50 3.99
N ASN A 53 -23.56 -5.66 2.98
CA ASN A 53 -24.33 -4.41 3.09
C ASN A 53 -25.82 -4.62 3.43
N LYS A 54 -26.38 -5.77 3.05
CA LYS A 54 -27.76 -6.13 3.42
C LYS A 54 -27.90 -6.52 4.89
N ASN A 55 -26.87 -7.11 5.48
CA ASN A 55 -26.95 -7.73 6.81
C ASN A 55 -26.28 -6.89 7.91
N PHE A 56 -25.40 -5.96 7.56
CA PHE A 56 -24.62 -5.15 8.49
C PHE A 56 -24.57 -3.70 8.03
N LYS A 57 -24.45 -2.79 8.98
CA LYS A 57 -24.11 -1.41 8.69
C LYS A 57 -22.68 -1.32 8.20
N THR A 58 -22.49 -0.72 7.06
CA THR A 58 -21.16 -0.55 6.46
C THR A 58 -20.78 0.91 6.32
N MET A 59 -19.50 1.14 6.25
CA MET A 59 -18.90 2.44 5.95
C MET A 59 -17.93 2.30 4.79
N ARG A 60 -17.66 3.40 4.10
CA ARG A 60 -16.67 3.45 3.03
C ARG A 60 -15.35 3.95 3.57
N LEU A 61 -14.28 3.17 3.40
CA LEU A 61 -12.93 3.51 3.82
C LEU A 61 -12.01 3.64 2.62
N LYS A 62 -10.91 4.39 2.79
CA LYS A 62 -9.82 4.50 1.81
C LYS A 62 -8.47 4.18 2.45
N THR A 63 -7.59 3.58 1.67
CA THR A 63 -6.17 3.41 1.97
C THR A 63 -5.36 3.56 0.70
N GLY A 64 -4.05 3.33 0.75
CA GLY A 64 -3.20 3.38 -0.43
C GLY A 64 -2.04 2.41 -0.34
N THR A 65 -1.38 2.21 -1.47
CA THR A 65 -0.16 1.42 -1.56
C THR A 65 0.91 2.23 -2.29
N PRO A 66 2.20 2.08 -1.94
CA PRO A 66 3.29 2.69 -2.70
C PRO A 66 3.52 1.93 -4.02
N PRO A 67 4.32 2.48 -4.93
CA PRO A 67 4.78 1.76 -6.11
C PRO A 67 5.60 0.53 -5.73
N ARG A 68 5.82 -0.37 -6.69
CA ARG A 68 6.83 -1.44 -6.64
C ARG A 68 7.95 -1.05 -7.59
N ILE A 69 9.17 -1.11 -7.12
CA ILE A 69 10.35 -0.72 -7.90
C ILE A 69 11.31 -1.89 -8.03
N TYR A 70 12.02 -1.98 -9.16
CA TYR A 70 13.00 -3.04 -9.36
C TYR A 70 14.24 -2.79 -8.51
N SER A 71 14.64 -3.79 -7.71
CA SER A 71 15.81 -3.74 -6.82
C SER A 71 17.08 -3.34 -7.57
N LYS A 72 17.32 -3.89 -8.77
CA LYS A 72 18.49 -3.59 -9.61
C LYS A 72 18.62 -2.12 -10.03
N SER A 73 17.55 -1.33 -9.91
CA SER A 73 17.49 0.09 -10.29
C SER A 73 17.71 1.05 -9.12
N ILE A 74 17.98 0.52 -7.93
CA ILE A 74 18.25 1.27 -6.70
C ILE A 74 19.75 1.38 -6.48
N ASP A 75 20.24 2.58 -6.19
CA ASP A 75 21.61 2.83 -5.78
C ASP A 75 21.75 2.62 -4.27
N TYR A 76 21.99 1.38 -3.87
CA TYR A 76 22.13 0.98 -2.46
C TYR A 76 23.37 1.55 -1.79
N ASP A 77 24.44 1.85 -2.54
CA ASP A 77 25.69 2.41 -1.99
C ASP A 77 25.45 3.84 -1.45
N ALA A 78 24.46 4.52 -1.97
CA ALA A 78 24.06 5.85 -1.49
C ALA A 78 23.17 5.83 -0.25
N LEU A 79 22.72 4.65 0.23
CA LEU A 79 21.68 4.47 1.23
C LEU A 79 22.22 3.91 2.54
N GLU A 80 21.46 4.13 3.62
CA GLU A 80 21.75 3.56 4.93
C GLU A 80 21.10 2.16 5.05
N PRO A 81 21.91 1.10 5.27
CA PRO A 81 21.35 -0.24 5.48
C PRO A 81 20.72 -0.34 6.86
N GLN A 82 19.53 -0.93 6.92
CA GLN A 82 18.87 -1.34 8.16
C GLN A 82 19.06 -2.83 8.35
N LEU A 83 20.02 -3.18 9.20
CA LEU A 83 20.36 -4.56 9.46
C LEU A 83 19.31 -5.24 10.35
N SER A 84 19.09 -6.53 10.11
CA SER A 84 18.31 -7.36 11.02
C SER A 84 19.09 -7.59 12.32
N GLU A 85 18.41 -7.53 13.45
CA GLU A 85 19.01 -7.89 14.72
C GLU A 85 19.24 -9.41 14.78
N ASN A 86 20.43 -9.81 15.20
CA ASN A 86 20.80 -11.21 15.40
C ASN A 86 21.00 -11.50 16.90
N ASN A 87 20.03 -11.17 17.71
CA ASN A 87 20.06 -11.26 19.17
C ASN A 87 19.43 -12.55 19.72
N GLY A 88 19.02 -13.49 18.85
CA GLY A 88 18.35 -14.75 19.25
C GLY A 88 16.91 -14.57 19.74
N ILE A 89 16.34 -13.36 19.63
CA ILE A 89 14.94 -13.09 19.97
C ILE A 89 14.09 -13.28 18.71
N TYR A 90 13.06 -14.13 18.81
CA TYR A 90 12.14 -14.43 17.72
C TYR A 90 10.70 -14.13 18.12
N LEU A 91 9.85 -13.83 17.13
CA LEU A 91 8.42 -13.62 17.36
C LEU A 91 7.68 -14.86 17.86
N SER A 92 8.18 -16.05 17.53
CA SER A 92 7.63 -17.33 18.01
C SER A 92 8.47 -17.90 19.14
N TYR A 93 7.83 -18.27 20.24
CA TYR A 93 8.46 -18.99 21.36
C TYR A 93 9.05 -20.36 20.97
N PHE A 94 8.57 -20.94 19.86
CA PHE A 94 9.01 -22.24 19.37
C PHE A 94 10.23 -22.17 18.45
N THR A 95 10.56 -20.99 17.95
CA THR A 95 11.71 -20.80 17.04
C THR A 95 13.00 -20.80 17.87
N LYS A 96 13.86 -21.80 17.63
CA LYS A 96 15.18 -21.92 18.27
C LYS A 96 16.29 -21.27 17.45
N GLN A 97 16.16 -21.28 16.14
CA GLN A 97 17.16 -20.74 15.22
C GLN A 97 16.48 -20.25 13.93
N ASN A 98 16.93 -19.12 13.41
CA ASN A 98 16.54 -18.66 12.09
C ASN A 98 17.52 -19.23 11.06
N THR A 99 17.00 -20.03 10.12
CA THR A 99 17.76 -20.63 9.01
C THR A 99 17.62 -19.89 7.69
N ASN A 100 16.75 -18.87 7.65
CA ASN A 100 16.54 -18.09 6.44
C ASN A 100 17.70 -17.13 6.18
N LYS A 101 18.01 -16.90 4.90
CA LYS A 101 18.94 -15.85 4.51
C LYS A 101 18.40 -14.49 4.95
N HIS A 102 19.23 -13.73 5.66
CA HIS A 102 18.89 -12.34 6.00
C HIS A 102 18.99 -11.45 4.77
N ILE A 103 17.94 -10.68 4.52
CA ILE A 103 17.96 -9.59 3.54
C ILE A 103 17.78 -8.29 4.32
N HIS A 104 18.59 -7.29 4.00
CA HIS A 104 18.53 -5.99 4.66
C HIS A 104 17.51 -5.09 3.98
N CYS A 105 16.83 -4.28 4.79
CA CYS A 105 16.12 -3.11 4.31
C CYS A 105 17.08 -1.93 4.22
N TYR A 106 16.67 -0.89 3.52
CA TYR A 106 17.44 0.35 3.41
C TYR A 106 16.56 1.55 3.72
N ILE A 107 17.18 2.61 4.20
CA ILE A 107 16.46 3.83 4.58
C ILE A 107 16.86 4.96 3.65
N THR A 108 15.87 5.68 3.15
CA THR A 108 16.03 6.96 2.49
C THR A 108 14.97 7.95 2.99
N LYS A 109 14.95 9.16 2.43
CA LYS A 109 14.01 10.21 2.83
C LYS A 109 13.53 11.02 1.64
N THR A 110 12.29 11.48 1.71
CA THR A 110 11.85 12.56 0.83
C THR A 110 12.64 13.84 1.11
N ASN A 111 12.65 14.76 0.17
CA ASN A 111 13.35 16.04 0.29
C ASN A 111 12.48 17.19 -0.27
N ASN A 112 12.98 18.41 -0.20
CA ASN A 112 12.26 19.60 -0.66
C ASN A 112 11.84 19.55 -2.13
N LYS A 113 12.66 18.95 -3.00
CA LYS A 113 12.32 18.76 -4.42
C LYS A 113 11.14 17.78 -4.56
N THR A 114 11.18 16.66 -3.83
CA THR A 114 10.08 15.69 -3.76
C THR A 114 8.79 16.36 -3.28
N HIS A 115 8.88 17.13 -2.18
CA HIS A 115 7.72 17.83 -1.60
C HIS A 115 7.13 18.85 -2.58
N LYS A 116 7.98 19.60 -3.29
CA LYS A 116 7.53 20.58 -4.30
C LYS A 116 6.81 19.91 -5.46
N ILE A 117 7.33 18.77 -5.96
CA ILE A 117 6.68 18.00 -7.04
C ILE A 117 5.29 17.56 -6.60
N ILE A 118 5.15 17.01 -5.40
CA ILE A 118 3.87 16.49 -4.91
C ILE A 118 2.88 17.66 -4.65
N ARG A 119 3.30 18.71 -3.95
CA ARG A 119 2.43 19.89 -3.69
C ARG A 119 1.88 20.51 -4.96
N ASN A 120 2.69 20.65 -6.00
CA ASN A 120 2.28 21.24 -7.26
C ASN A 120 1.33 20.37 -8.09
N ASN A 121 1.06 19.14 -7.65
CA ASN A 121 0.21 18.18 -8.36
C ASN A 121 -0.85 17.53 -7.46
N LEU A 122 -1.19 18.15 -6.32
CA LEU A 122 -2.23 17.62 -5.42
C LEU A 122 -3.61 17.55 -6.10
N ASP A 123 -3.89 18.45 -7.03
CA ASP A 123 -5.11 18.44 -7.85
C ASP A 123 -5.24 17.20 -8.76
N LYS A 124 -4.12 16.50 -9.01
CA LYS A 124 -4.05 15.22 -9.74
C LYS A 124 -4.06 13.99 -8.85
N SER A 125 -4.14 14.16 -7.54
CA SER A 125 -4.28 13.06 -6.60
C SER A 125 -5.75 12.70 -6.43
N ALA A 126 -6.12 11.42 -6.54
CA ALA A 126 -7.48 10.97 -6.31
C ALA A 126 -7.99 11.34 -4.92
N MET A 127 -7.09 11.34 -3.92
CA MET A 127 -7.42 11.68 -2.53
C MET A 127 -7.67 13.19 -2.33
N TYR A 128 -7.06 14.07 -3.15
CA TYR A 128 -7.11 15.52 -2.97
C TYR A 128 -7.95 16.25 -4.04
N SER A 129 -8.23 15.62 -5.17
CA SER A 129 -9.10 16.16 -6.23
C SER A 129 -10.60 16.07 -5.91
N GLY A 130 -10.98 15.46 -4.77
CA GLY A 130 -12.38 15.26 -4.39
C GLY A 130 -13.06 14.06 -5.06
N ILE A 131 -12.33 13.24 -5.82
CA ILE A 131 -12.86 12.00 -6.42
C ILE A 131 -13.15 10.98 -5.33
N ILE A 132 -12.22 10.77 -4.39
CA ILE A 132 -12.42 9.95 -3.20
C ILE A 132 -12.97 10.84 -2.08
N LYS A 133 -14.17 10.50 -1.60
CA LYS A 133 -14.84 11.23 -0.49
C LYS A 133 -14.82 10.43 0.82
N SER A 134 -14.43 9.18 0.78
CA SER A 134 -14.41 8.29 1.95
C SER A 134 -13.32 8.65 2.95
N GLN A 135 -13.54 8.26 4.20
CA GLN A 135 -12.59 8.51 5.28
C GLN A 135 -11.35 7.62 5.14
N GLY A 136 -10.17 8.19 5.36
CA GLY A 136 -8.93 7.43 5.46
C GLY A 136 -8.88 6.57 6.73
N VAL A 137 -8.26 5.40 6.62
CA VAL A 137 -7.98 4.57 7.81
C VAL A 137 -6.93 5.26 8.68
N ARG A 138 -7.08 5.10 10.00
CA ARG A 138 -6.12 5.62 10.99
C ARG A 138 -4.76 4.95 10.78
N TYR A 139 -3.68 5.70 10.98
CA TYR A 139 -2.28 5.24 10.90
C TYR A 139 -1.75 4.85 9.50
N CYS A 140 -2.49 5.10 8.42
CA CYS A 140 -2.00 4.90 7.05
C CYS A 140 -2.09 6.20 6.23
N PRO A 141 -1.34 7.26 6.59
CA PRO A 141 -1.34 8.49 5.81
C PRO A 141 -0.61 8.27 4.48
N SER A 142 -1.18 8.79 3.40
CA SER A 142 -0.48 8.88 2.12
C SER A 142 0.68 9.88 2.19
N ILE A 143 1.57 9.88 1.21
CA ILE A 143 2.63 10.89 1.14
C ILE A 143 2.05 12.29 0.94
N GLU A 144 0.94 12.43 0.23
CA GLU A 144 0.21 13.69 0.09
C GLU A 144 -0.28 14.19 1.45
N ASP A 145 -0.85 13.31 2.30
CA ASP A 145 -1.26 13.64 3.67
C ASP A 145 -0.08 14.09 4.53
N LYS A 146 1.05 13.38 4.44
CA LYS A 146 2.27 13.72 5.21
C LYS A 146 2.79 15.10 4.83
N ILE A 147 2.87 15.39 3.53
CA ILE A 147 3.41 16.64 3.03
C ILE A 147 2.46 17.82 3.29
N THR A 148 1.15 17.59 3.29
CA THR A 148 0.15 18.62 3.55
C THR A 148 0.06 18.95 5.04
N LYS A 149 0.05 17.92 5.90
CA LYS A 149 -0.13 18.08 7.35
C LYS A 149 1.19 18.39 8.09
N PHE A 150 2.32 17.93 7.57
CA PHE A 150 3.64 18.02 8.20
C PHE A 150 4.68 18.57 7.23
N GLY A 151 4.31 19.56 6.47
CA GLY A 151 5.09 20.15 5.38
C GLY A 151 6.39 20.82 5.77
N ASP A 152 6.57 21.19 7.04
CA ASP A 152 7.77 21.83 7.56
C ASP A 152 8.90 20.85 7.92
N ARG A 153 8.63 19.55 7.84
CA ARG A 153 9.66 18.54 8.08
C ARG A 153 10.64 18.45 6.90
N ASN A 154 11.94 18.33 7.24
CA ASN A 154 13.04 18.18 6.27
C ASN A 154 13.07 16.83 5.56
N GLY A 155 11.93 16.13 5.48
CA GLY A 155 11.76 14.85 4.84
C GLY A 155 10.97 13.85 5.67
N HIS A 156 10.43 12.86 4.98
CA HIS A 156 9.74 11.70 5.56
C HIS A 156 10.54 10.44 5.25
N ASN A 157 10.75 9.62 6.24
CA ASN A 157 11.45 8.35 6.08
C ASN A 157 10.72 7.43 5.11
N ILE A 158 11.51 6.72 4.31
CA ILE A 158 11.10 5.70 3.37
C ILE A 158 11.93 4.46 3.68
N PHE A 159 11.26 3.36 3.96
CA PHE A 159 11.90 2.07 4.17
C PHE A 159 11.80 1.27 2.87
N LEU A 160 12.94 0.92 2.30
CA LEU A 160 13.02 0.10 1.09
C LEU A 160 13.04 -1.37 1.53
N GLU A 161 11.89 -2.00 1.44
CA GLU A 161 11.64 -3.35 1.94
C GLU A 161 11.56 -4.33 0.76
N PRO A 162 12.49 -5.32 0.64
CA PRO A 162 12.35 -6.39 -0.35
C PRO A 162 11.03 -7.15 -0.16
N GLU A 163 10.27 -7.40 -1.22
CA GLU A 163 8.99 -8.11 -1.13
C GLU A 163 9.13 -9.61 -0.80
N GLY A 164 10.33 -10.15 -0.88
CA GLY A 164 10.62 -11.54 -0.52
C GLY A 164 12.03 -11.97 -0.90
N LEU A 165 12.43 -13.16 -0.46
CA LEU A 165 13.77 -13.70 -0.66
C LEU A 165 14.13 -13.91 -2.13
N ASN A 166 13.14 -14.17 -2.97
CA ASN A 166 13.29 -14.46 -4.40
C ASN A 166 12.58 -13.42 -5.29
N SER A 167 12.26 -12.26 -4.73
CA SER A 167 11.62 -11.18 -5.47
C SER A 167 12.66 -10.13 -5.88
N ASP A 168 12.58 -9.68 -7.11
CA ASP A 168 13.36 -8.55 -7.62
C ASP A 168 12.69 -7.20 -7.31
N LEU A 169 11.58 -7.22 -6.58
CA LEU A 169 10.78 -6.03 -6.27
C LEU A 169 11.01 -5.55 -4.85
N VAL A 170 11.01 -4.23 -4.71
CA VAL A 170 11.13 -3.51 -3.45
C VAL A 170 9.88 -2.68 -3.22
N TYR A 171 9.38 -2.74 -2.00
CA TYR A 171 8.27 -1.96 -1.47
C TYR A 171 8.80 -0.73 -0.73
N PRO A 172 8.70 0.48 -1.28
CA PRO A 172 9.13 1.71 -0.62
C PRO A 172 8.09 2.17 0.38
N ASN A 173 8.11 1.59 1.58
CA ASN A 173 7.18 1.89 2.65
C ASN A 173 7.30 3.35 3.09
N GLY A 174 6.16 4.02 3.20
CA GLY A 174 6.08 5.42 3.63
C GLY A 174 5.67 6.41 2.54
N ILE A 175 5.55 5.97 1.27
CA ILE A 175 5.16 6.81 0.12
C ILE A 175 3.94 6.26 -0.64
N SER A 176 3.00 5.63 0.07
CA SER A 176 1.67 5.34 -0.49
C SER A 176 1.07 6.63 -1.05
N ASN A 177 0.50 6.57 -2.25
CA ASN A 177 -0.02 7.75 -2.92
C ASN A 177 -1.14 7.40 -3.91
N SER A 178 -1.77 8.43 -4.47
CA SER A 178 -2.81 8.28 -5.51
C SER A 178 -2.62 9.26 -6.66
N LEU A 179 -1.40 9.71 -6.88
CA LEU A 179 -1.02 10.61 -7.97
C LEU A 179 -1.01 9.89 -9.33
N ASP A 180 -1.07 10.65 -10.41
CA ASP A 180 -0.85 10.15 -11.76
C ASP A 180 0.54 9.49 -11.89
N THR A 181 0.65 8.49 -12.74
CA THR A 181 1.87 7.66 -12.87
C THR A 181 3.11 8.44 -13.28
N ASP A 182 2.97 9.47 -14.13
CA ASP A 182 4.06 10.35 -14.54
C ASP A 182 4.58 11.21 -13.38
N ILE A 183 3.70 11.63 -12.48
CA ILE A 183 4.07 12.38 -11.27
C ILE A 183 4.76 11.46 -10.28
N GLN A 184 4.27 10.22 -10.14
CA GLN A 184 4.93 9.22 -9.29
C GLN A 184 6.38 9.00 -9.70
N LEU A 185 6.65 8.80 -10.99
CA LEU A 185 8.01 8.61 -11.48
C LEU A 185 8.90 9.84 -11.23
N LYS A 186 8.35 11.05 -11.42
CA LYS A 186 9.08 12.30 -11.18
C LYS A 186 9.46 12.47 -9.71
N PHE A 187 8.55 12.24 -8.78
CA PHE A 187 8.88 12.39 -7.37
C PHE A 187 9.79 11.26 -6.87
N LEU A 188 9.62 10.02 -7.31
CA LEU A 188 10.50 8.91 -6.98
C LEU A 188 11.96 9.23 -7.36
N ARG A 189 12.17 9.68 -8.59
CA ARG A 189 13.51 10.03 -9.09
C ARG A 189 14.10 11.31 -8.50
N SER A 190 13.38 11.98 -7.63
CA SER A 190 13.91 13.09 -6.82
C SER A 190 14.47 12.64 -5.47
N ILE A 191 14.31 11.36 -5.09
CA ILE A 191 14.71 10.79 -3.81
C ILE A 191 16.09 10.17 -3.95
N LYS A 192 16.95 10.38 -2.95
CA LYS A 192 18.32 9.82 -2.91
C LYS A 192 18.30 8.30 -3.01
N GLY A 193 19.10 7.76 -3.92
CA GLY A 193 19.20 6.33 -4.23
C GLY A 193 18.13 5.81 -5.17
N LEU A 194 17.14 6.65 -5.56
CA LEU A 194 16.07 6.29 -6.49
C LEU A 194 16.11 7.09 -7.80
N GLU A 195 17.17 7.82 -8.08
CA GLU A 195 17.28 8.75 -9.22
C GLU A 195 17.12 8.04 -10.58
N LYS A 196 17.49 6.76 -10.64
CA LYS A 196 17.39 5.91 -11.83
C LYS A 196 16.37 4.80 -11.68
N CYS A 197 15.49 4.86 -10.66
CA CYS A 197 14.57 3.76 -10.38
C CYS A 197 13.65 3.44 -11.55
N GLU A 198 13.43 2.15 -11.73
CA GLU A 198 12.47 1.56 -12.66
C GLU A 198 11.25 1.05 -11.86
N VAL A 199 10.06 1.39 -12.32
CA VAL A 199 8.81 1.06 -11.64
C VAL A 199 8.16 -0.13 -12.34
N ASP A 200 7.90 -1.20 -11.61
CA ASP A 200 7.11 -2.34 -12.06
C ASP A 200 5.61 -2.03 -11.97
N GLN A 201 5.18 -1.57 -10.81
CA GLN A 201 3.79 -1.23 -10.52
C GLN A 201 3.71 0.12 -9.83
N TYR A 202 2.89 1.03 -10.36
CA TYR A 202 2.66 2.32 -9.71
C TYR A 202 1.78 2.19 -8.47
N GLY A 203 1.97 3.10 -7.52
CA GLY A 203 1.13 3.23 -6.34
C GLY A 203 -0.29 3.68 -6.71
N TYR A 204 -1.26 3.33 -5.86
CA TYR A 204 -2.66 3.69 -6.06
C TYR A 204 -3.38 3.82 -4.73
N ALA A 205 -4.47 4.59 -4.73
CA ALA A 205 -5.44 4.52 -3.65
C ALA A 205 -6.44 3.39 -3.91
N VAL A 206 -6.98 2.83 -2.84
CA VAL A 206 -8.11 1.91 -2.89
C VAL A 206 -9.20 2.37 -1.94
N GLU A 207 -10.44 2.35 -2.43
CA GLU A 207 -11.65 2.63 -1.67
C GLU A 207 -12.50 1.36 -1.60
N TYR A 208 -13.01 1.01 -0.44
CA TYR A 208 -13.70 -0.26 -0.20
C TYR A 208 -14.73 -0.16 0.91
N ASP A 209 -15.69 -1.10 0.94
CA ASP A 209 -16.66 -1.20 2.01
C ASP A 209 -16.07 -1.94 3.21
N SER A 210 -16.41 -1.50 4.41
CA SER A 210 -16.03 -2.11 5.68
C SER A 210 -17.24 -2.18 6.59
N VAL A 211 -17.41 -3.27 7.32
CA VAL A 211 -18.43 -3.37 8.36
C VAL A 211 -18.09 -2.39 9.48
N ASP A 212 -19.07 -1.69 10.00
CA ASP A 212 -18.91 -0.89 11.21
C ASP A 212 -18.62 -1.86 12.38
N PRO A 213 -17.43 -1.80 13.02
CA PRO A 213 -17.07 -2.76 14.08
C PRO A 213 -17.98 -2.70 15.30
N ARG A 214 -18.82 -1.67 15.42
CA ARG A 214 -19.83 -1.58 16.49
C ARG A 214 -21.06 -2.41 16.22
N GLU A 215 -21.19 -3.01 15.04
CA GLU A 215 -22.25 -3.95 14.65
C GLU A 215 -21.87 -5.41 14.98
N LEU A 216 -20.63 -5.66 15.37
CA LEU A 216 -20.08 -6.97 15.75
C LEU A 216 -19.92 -7.04 17.29
#